data_dcd6e38aa8dae9dd190a5f943f1aa52f
#
_entry.id   dcd6e38aa8dae9dd190a5f943f1aa52f
#
_cell.length_a   1.000
_cell.length_b   1.000
_cell.length_c   1.000
_cell.angle_alpha   90.00
_cell.angle_beta   90.00
_cell.angle_gamma   90.00
#
_symmetry.space_group_name_H-M   'P 1'
#
loop_
_entity.id
_entity.type
_entity.pdbx_description
1 polymer ?
#
loop_
_entity_poly.entity_id
_entity_poly.type
_entity_poly.pdbx_seq_one_letter_code
_entity_poly.pdbx_strand_id
1 'polypeptide(L)'
;IYGCLVGSEMCIRDSFVTSSNTVSGNACAGGGIGPRHISDVVGIVKAYTTRVGSGPFPTELLDQTGEFLRSEGQEFGATTGRPRRCGWFDAVLVRYAVRLNGITSLALTKLDVLDKFETLKLCVGYRMKDGSIQTDFPFEGHDEVEPVYEELPGWNTKTAGITEYDQLPKNLLDYLARIEELVE
;
A
#
# COMPACT_ATOMS: atom_id res chain seq x y z
N ILE A 1 3.22 -29.48 14.85
CA ILE A 1 3.34 -28.77 13.56
C ILE A 1 3.89 -27.34 13.74
N TYR A 2 3.74 -26.72 14.92
CA TYR A 2 4.21 -25.35 15.18
C TYR A 2 5.72 -25.19 15.36
N GLY A 3 6.45 -26.26 15.68
CA GLY A 3 7.87 -26.19 16.00
C GLY A 3 8.86 -26.15 14.82
N CYS A 4 8.41 -26.48 13.60
CA CYS A 4 9.27 -26.54 12.41
C CYS A 4 9.33 -25.22 11.59
N LEU A 5 8.53 -24.23 11.96
CA LEU A 5 8.29 -23.08 11.11
C LEU A 5 9.09 -21.83 11.47
N VAL A 6 9.71 -21.75 12.64
CA VAL A 6 10.28 -20.49 13.14
C VAL A 6 11.48 -20.00 12.32
N GLY A 7 12.37 -20.88 11.88
CA GLY A 7 13.53 -20.47 11.08
C GLY A 7 13.23 -20.29 9.60
N SER A 8 12.40 -21.16 9.03
CA SER A 8 11.99 -21.09 7.63
C SER A 8 10.89 -20.03 7.38
N GLU A 9 10.02 -19.78 8.37
CA GLU A 9 9.05 -18.69 8.32
C GLU A 9 9.70 -17.32 8.24
N MET A 10 10.79 -17.07 8.96
CA MET A 10 11.49 -15.79 8.86
C MET A 10 12.00 -15.52 7.43
N CYS A 11 12.58 -16.51 6.77
CA CYS A 11 13.09 -16.35 5.41
C CYS A 11 11.96 -16.22 4.38
N ILE A 12 10.91 -17.02 4.47
CA ILE A 12 9.80 -17.02 3.51
C ILE A 12 8.88 -15.79 3.74
N ARG A 13 8.51 -15.55 4.99
CA ARG A 13 7.64 -14.44 5.37
C ARG A 13 8.27 -13.07 5.17
N ASP A 14 9.57 -12.94 5.45
CA ASP A 14 10.31 -11.69 5.27
C ASP A 14 10.58 -11.38 3.79
N SER A 15 10.42 -12.34 2.89
CA SER A 15 10.66 -12.14 1.46
C SER A 15 9.39 -11.99 0.66
N PHE A 16 8.51 -12.98 0.62
CA PHE A 16 7.39 -13.03 -0.33
C PHE A 16 6.04 -13.42 0.29
N VAL A 17 6.01 -13.91 1.52
CA VAL A 17 4.82 -14.51 2.14
C VAL A 17 4.45 -13.81 3.43
N THR A 18 3.16 -13.58 3.64
CA THR A 18 2.61 -13.17 4.94
C THR A 18 2.06 -14.38 5.69
N SER A 19 2.13 -14.35 7.02
CA SER A 19 1.54 -15.38 7.88
C SER A 19 0.00 -15.30 7.94
N SER A 20 -0.57 -14.20 7.48
CA SER A 20 -2.02 -13.96 7.47
C SER A 20 -2.57 -14.22 6.07
N ASN A 21 -3.70 -14.89 5.96
CA ASN A 21 -4.43 -14.97 4.72
C ASN A 21 -5.37 -13.76 4.62
N THR A 22 -4.95 -12.75 3.88
CA THR A 22 -5.67 -11.47 3.73
C THR A 22 -6.51 -11.40 2.46
N VAL A 23 -6.57 -12.47 1.67
CA VAL A 23 -7.42 -12.53 0.48
C VAL A 23 -8.88 -12.68 0.90
N SER A 24 -9.77 -11.83 0.38
CA SER A 24 -11.19 -11.77 0.74
C SER A 24 -11.91 -13.12 0.58
N GLY A 25 -11.55 -13.88 -0.47
CA GLY A 25 -12.10 -15.22 -0.70
C GLY A 25 -11.88 -16.21 0.45
N ASN A 26 -10.86 -15.99 1.27
CA ASN A 26 -10.61 -16.83 2.43
C ASN A 26 -11.66 -16.66 3.55
N ALA A 27 -12.39 -15.55 3.58
CA ALA A 27 -13.51 -15.35 4.51
C ALA A 27 -14.61 -16.39 4.29
N CYS A 28 -14.84 -16.79 3.05
CA CYS A 28 -15.80 -17.84 2.69
C CYS A 28 -15.36 -19.19 3.28
N ALA A 29 -14.09 -19.56 3.07
CA ALA A 29 -13.55 -20.82 3.55
C ALA A 29 -13.46 -20.86 5.09
N GLY A 30 -12.99 -19.78 5.71
CA GLY A 30 -12.86 -19.68 7.17
C GLY A 30 -14.19 -19.55 7.91
N GLY A 31 -15.14 -18.85 7.32
CA GLY A 31 -16.50 -18.64 7.87
C GLY A 31 -17.50 -19.72 7.53
N GLY A 32 -17.17 -20.65 6.63
CA GLY A 32 -18.10 -21.68 6.15
C GLY A 32 -19.33 -21.11 5.42
N ILE A 33 -19.18 -19.97 4.74
CA ILE A 33 -20.24 -19.30 4.00
C ILE A 33 -19.98 -19.33 2.49
N GLY A 34 -21.04 -19.31 1.70
CA GLY A 34 -20.90 -19.22 0.26
C GLY A 34 -20.50 -17.81 -0.21
N PRO A 35 -19.77 -17.67 -1.35
CA PRO A 35 -19.29 -16.37 -1.82
C PRO A 35 -20.42 -15.35 -2.10
N ARG A 36 -21.63 -15.80 -2.37
CA ARG A 36 -22.80 -14.92 -2.59
C ARG A 36 -23.31 -14.22 -1.33
N HIS A 37 -22.79 -14.57 -0.15
CA HIS A 37 -23.11 -13.90 1.10
C HIS A 37 -22.20 -12.73 1.41
N ILE A 38 -21.16 -12.51 0.57
CA ILE A 38 -20.30 -11.33 0.65
C ILE A 38 -20.81 -10.34 -0.40
N SER A 39 -21.40 -9.24 0.05
CA SER A 39 -21.90 -8.16 -0.81
C SER A 39 -20.80 -7.13 -1.09
N ASP A 40 -20.02 -6.82 -0.07
CA ASP A 40 -19.04 -5.74 -0.10
C ASP A 40 -17.70 -6.16 0.51
N VAL A 41 -16.63 -5.68 -0.09
CA VAL A 41 -15.27 -5.90 0.39
C VAL A 41 -14.59 -4.54 0.54
N VAL A 42 -14.35 -4.13 1.78
CA VAL A 42 -13.64 -2.88 2.08
C VAL A 42 -12.15 -3.16 2.21
N GLY A 43 -11.35 -2.60 1.30
CA GLY A 43 -9.89 -2.65 1.35
C GLY A 43 -9.35 -1.54 2.26
N ILE A 44 -8.56 -1.90 3.28
CA ILE A 44 -7.87 -0.92 4.12
C ILE A 44 -6.47 -0.71 3.55
N VAL A 45 -6.16 0.53 3.16
CA VAL A 45 -4.88 0.90 2.59
C VAL A 45 -4.34 2.17 3.26
N LYS A 46 -3.02 2.31 3.36
CA LYS A 46 -2.40 3.55 3.79
C LYS A 46 -2.19 4.50 2.62
N ALA A 47 -2.12 5.80 2.88
CA ALA A 47 -1.79 6.81 1.88
C ALA A 47 -0.35 6.73 1.35
N TYR A 48 0.45 5.80 1.86
CA TYR A 48 1.80 5.46 1.43
C TYR A 48 2.03 3.96 1.65
N THR A 49 3.04 3.40 0.99
CA THR A 49 3.31 1.96 1.06
C THR A 49 4.26 1.63 2.21
N THR A 50 4.01 0.54 2.93
CA THR A 50 4.92 0.03 3.96
C THR A 50 5.16 -1.46 3.76
N ARG A 51 6.40 -1.91 4.05
CA ARG A 51 6.76 -3.32 3.99
C ARG A 51 7.61 -3.72 5.19
N VAL A 52 7.43 -4.94 5.64
CA VAL A 52 8.32 -5.64 6.57
C VAL A 52 9.06 -6.71 5.78
N GLY A 53 10.36 -6.86 6.07
CA GLY A 53 11.20 -7.87 5.42
C GLY A 53 11.92 -7.40 4.18
N SER A 54 12.68 -8.31 3.55
CA SER A 54 13.66 -8.04 2.51
C SER A 54 13.16 -8.19 1.07
N GLY A 55 11.90 -8.53 0.85
CA GLY A 55 11.34 -8.71 -0.51
C GLY A 55 11.32 -7.42 -1.34
N PRO A 56 10.99 -7.51 -2.64
CA PRO A 56 10.97 -6.37 -3.55
C PRO A 56 10.03 -5.26 -3.07
N PHE A 57 10.46 -4.03 -3.25
CA PHE A 57 9.71 -2.85 -2.88
C PHE A 57 10.03 -1.70 -3.84
N PRO A 58 9.41 -1.68 -5.02
CA PRO A 58 9.76 -0.74 -6.07
C PRO A 58 9.69 0.73 -5.67
N THR A 59 8.72 1.10 -4.85
CA THR A 59 8.49 2.48 -4.40
C THR A 59 9.24 2.85 -3.12
N GLU A 60 10.15 2.00 -2.62
CA GLU A 60 10.89 2.25 -1.37
C GLU A 60 11.70 3.54 -1.40
N LEU A 61 11.68 4.26 -0.30
CA LEU A 61 12.43 5.49 -0.07
C LEU A 61 13.53 5.24 0.96
N LEU A 62 14.77 5.32 0.50
CA LEU A 62 15.97 5.13 1.33
C LEU A 62 16.58 6.47 1.78
N ASP A 63 15.85 7.55 1.59
CA ASP A 63 16.24 8.92 1.89
C ASP A 63 15.54 9.47 3.14
N GLN A 64 15.71 10.78 3.38
CA GLN A 64 15.05 11.50 4.47
C GLN A 64 13.52 11.45 4.40
N THR A 65 12.95 11.32 3.20
CA THR A 65 11.50 11.19 3.01
C THR A 65 10.99 9.87 3.60
N GLY A 66 11.69 8.77 3.33
CA GLY A 66 11.37 7.47 3.92
C GLY A 66 11.50 7.46 5.45
N GLU A 67 12.53 8.12 5.99
CA GLU A 67 12.73 8.32 7.42
C GLU A 67 11.59 9.12 8.05
N PHE A 68 11.16 10.20 7.38
CA PHE A 68 10.04 11.03 7.81
C PHE A 68 8.74 10.25 7.86
N LEU A 69 8.38 9.52 6.78
CA LEU A 69 7.21 8.66 6.75
C LEU A 69 7.21 7.62 7.88
N ARG A 70 8.38 7.04 8.16
CA ARG A 70 8.54 6.07 9.26
C ARG A 70 8.30 6.69 10.62
N SER A 71 8.89 7.85 10.89
CA SER A 71 8.81 8.51 12.20
C SER A 71 7.42 9.10 12.46
N GLU A 72 6.88 9.90 11.54
CA GLU A 72 5.53 10.50 11.68
C GLU A 72 4.43 9.41 11.65
N GLY A 73 4.58 8.44 10.76
CA GLY A 73 3.63 7.32 10.64
C GLY A 73 3.74 6.29 11.77
N GLN A 74 4.74 6.40 12.67
CA GLN A 74 5.02 5.40 13.71
C GLN A 74 5.14 3.99 13.13
N GLU A 75 5.87 3.87 11.99
CA GLU A 75 5.99 2.64 11.23
C GLU A 75 7.03 1.69 11.83
N PHE A 76 6.65 1.10 12.94
CA PHE A 76 7.42 0.09 13.67
C PHE A 76 6.56 -1.15 13.93
N GLY A 77 7.19 -2.30 14.02
CA GLY A 77 6.51 -3.55 14.35
C GLY A 77 5.97 -3.51 15.79
N ALA A 78 4.68 -3.77 15.97
CA ALA A 78 4.04 -3.69 17.28
C ALA A 78 4.70 -4.58 18.34
N THR A 79 5.19 -5.75 17.95
CA THR A 79 5.80 -6.73 18.87
C THR A 79 7.31 -6.60 18.95
N THR A 80 7.98 -6.37 17.82
CA THR A 80 9.44 -6.42 17.71
C THR A 80 10.10 -5.05 17.71
N GLY A 81 9.35 -3.96 17.56
CA GLY A 81 9.90 -2.62 17.38
C GLY A 81 10.70 -2.43 16.08
N ARG A 82 10.74 -3.43 15.19
CA ARG A 82 11.51 -3.35 13.94
C ARG A 82 10.97 -2.20 13.07
N PRO A 83 11.85 -1.35 12.51
CA PRO A 83 11.44 -0.32 11.58
C PRO A 83 10.87 -0.96 10.31
N ARG A 84 9.75 -0.43 9.83
CA ARG A 84 9.19 -0.78 8.53
C ARG A 84 9.85 0.02 7.44
N ARG A 85 10.02 -0.59 6.29
CA ARG A 85 10.39 0.08 5.04
C ARG A 85 9.20 0.91 4.58
N CYS A 86 9.43 2.15 4.14
CA CYS A 86 8.39 3.06 3.69
C CYS A 86 8.66 3.52 2.27
N GLY A 87 7.61 3.78 1.52
CA GLY A 87 7.68 4.23 0.14
C GLY A 87 6.43 4.98 -0.29
N TRP A 88 6.47 5.61 -1.46
CA TRP A 88 5.32 6.29 -2.02
C TRP A 88 4.16 5.31 -2.30
N PHE A 89 2.95 5.84 -2.39
CA PHE A 89 1.75 5.05 -2.72
C PHE A 89 1.93 4.35 -4.06
N ASP A 90 1.65 3.06 -4.10
CA ASP A 90 1.80 2.22 -5.28
C ASP A 90 0.43 1.83 -5.84
N ALA A 91 -0.04 2.60 -6.81
CA ALA A 91 -1.35 2.38 -7.42
C ALA A 91 -1.40 1.07 -8.23
N VAL A 92 -0.26 0.61 -8.77
CA VAL A 92 -0.19 -0.66 -9.52
C VAL A 92 -0.48 -1.83 -8.60
N LEU A 93 0.18 -1.86 -7.42
CA LEU A 93 -0.07 -2.90 -6.41
C LEU A 93 -1.49 -2.83 -5.84
N VAL A 94 -2.00 -1.63 -5.58
CA VAL A 94 -3.35 -1.47 -5.03
C VAL A 94 -4.39 -1.90 -6.05
N ARG A 95 -4.26 -1.53 -7.32
CA ARG A 95 -5.15 -2.00 -8.41
C ARG A 95 -5.15 -3.53 -8.52
N TYR A 96 -3.98 -4.15 -8.45
CA TYR A 96 -3.87 -5.59 -8.44
C TYR A 96 -4.61 -6.21 -7.24
N ALA A 97 -4.45 -5.62 -6.04
CA ALA A 97 -5.16 -6.06 -4.84
C ALA A 97 -6.67 -5.87 -4.94
N VAL A 98 -7.14 -4.76 -5.53
CA VAL A 98 -8.57 -4.49 -5.78
C VAL A 98 -9.16 -5.59 -6.64
N ARG A 99 -8.53 -5.91 -7.78
CA ARG A 99 -9.00 -6.96 -8.69
C ARG A 99 -8.98 -8.36 -8.04
N LEU A 100 -7.89 -8.69 -7.34
CA LEU A 100 -7.72 -9.99 -6.70
C LEU A 100 -8.76 -10.25 -5.61
N ASN A 101 -9.12 -9.22 -4.86
CA ASN A 101 -10.01 -9.32 -3.72
C ASN A 101 -11.46 -8.94 -4.03
N GLY A 102 -11.75 -8.41 -5.21
CA GLY A 102 -13.08 -7.87 -5.53
C GLY A 102 -13.46 -6.73 -4.58
N ILE A 103 -12.50 -5.84 -4.30
CA ILE A 103 -12.71 -4.69 -3.38
C ILE A 103 -13.72 -3.74 -4.03
N THR A 104 -14.75 -3.39 -3.27
CA THR A 104 -15.83 -2.48 -3.69
C THR A 104 -15.59 -1.05 -3.20
N SER A 105 -14.80 -0.88 -2.16
CA SER A 105 -14.42 0.43 -1.63
C SER A 105 -13.09 0.38 -0.89
N LEU A 106 -12.38 1.50 -0.86
CA LEU A 106 -11.12 1.65 -0.13
C LEU A 106 -11.28 2.58 1.07
N ALA A 107 -10.80 2.14 2.21
CA ALA A 107 -10.60 2.99 3.39
C ALA A 107 -9.14 3.44 3.43
N LEU A 108 -8.87 4.67 2.96
CA LEU A 108 -7.55 5.27 3.00
C LEU A 108 -7.22 5.77 4.40
N THR A 109 -6.09 5.34 4.94
CA THR A 109 -5.65 5.68 6.29
C THR A 109 -4.33 6.44 6.26
N LYS A 110 -3.97 7.12 7.36
CA LYS A 110 -2.67 7.78 7.49
C LYS A 110 -2.43 8.95 6.51
N LEU A 111 -3.49 9.60 6.04
CA LEU A 111 -3.38 10.81 5.21
C LEU A 111 -2.69 11.96 5.95
N ASP A 112 -2.94 12.06 7.25
CA ASP A 112 -2.34 13.03 8.18
C ASP A 112 -0.81 13.00 8.20
N VAL A 113 -0.19 11.86 7.93
CA VAL A 113 1.27 11.72 7.83
C VAL A 113 1.82 12.51 6.64
N LEU A 114 1.01 12.73 5.62
CA LEU A 114 1.39 13.45 4.40
C LEU A 114 1.16 14.98 4.50
N ASP A 115 0.61 15.48 5.57
CA ASP A 115 0.22 16.89 5.76
C ASP A 115 1.34 17.92 5.50
N LYS A 116 2.60 17.53 5.70
CA LYS A 116 3.76 18.43 5.60
C LYS A 116 4.48 18.39 4.24
N PHE A 117 4.03 17.55 3.33
CA PHE A 117 4.66 17.44 2.02
C PHE A 117 4.18 18.52 1.05
N GLU A 118 5.11 19.15 0.35
CA GLU A 118 4.79 20.10 -0.72
C GLU A 118 4.42 19.38 -2.01
N THR A 119 5.03 18.21 -2.26
CA THR A 119 4.79 17.36 -3.42
C THR A 119 4.65 15.92 -2.98
N LEU A 120 3.66 15.24 -3.52
CA LEU A 120 3.39 13.83 -3.32
C LEU A 120 3.59 13.07 -4.62
N LYS A 121 3.95 11.80 -4.54
CA LYS A 121 4.16 10.95 -5.72
C LYS A 121 3.27 9.71 -5.64
N LEU A 122 2.60 9.43 -6.76
CA LEU A 122 1.86 8.19 -6.98
C LEU A 122 2.61 7.34 -8.00
N CYS A 123 2.91 6.09 -7.67
CA CYS A 123 3.43 5.15 -8.64
C CYS A 123 2.29 4.66 -9.54
N VAL A 124 2.36 5.05 -10.81
CA VAL A 124 1.31 4.78 -11.81
C VAL A 124 1.68 3.66 -12.77
N GLY A 125 2.93 3.21 -12.74
CA GLY A 125 3.44 2.15 -13.60
C GLY A 125 4.86 1.74 -13.19
N TYR A 126 5.34 0.68 -13.83
CA TYR A 126 6.71 0.19 -13.67
C TYR A 126 7.43 0.20 -15.02
N ARG A 127 8.63 0.76 -15.04
CA ARG A 127 9.55 0.64 -16.16
C ARG A 127 10.28 -0.69 -16.05
N MET A 128 10.12 -1.52 -17.07
CA MET A 128 10.79 -2.81 -17.18
C MET A 128 12.20 -2.65 -17.73
N LYS A 129 13.04 -3.68 -17.65
CA LYS A 129 14.41 -3.69 -18.18
C LYS A 129 14.51 -3.40 -19.69
N ASP A 130 13.51 -3.79 -20.45
CA ASP A 130 13.43 -3.53 -21.90
C ASP A 130 13.01 -2.08 -22.24
N GLY A 131 12.77 -1.24 -21.20
CA GLY A 131 12.32 0.14 -21.32
C GLY A 131 10.81 0.29 -21.47
N SER A 132 10.04 -0.77 -21.60
CA SER A 132 8.58 -0.71 -21.63
C SER A 132 8.01 -0.26 -20.28
N ILE A 133 6.86 0.42 -20.31
CA ILE A 133 6.14 0.81 -19.09
C ILE A 133 4.91 -0.08 -18.99
N GLN A 134 4.80 -0.78 -17.87
CA GLN A 134 3.64 -1.59 -17.53
C GLN A 134 2.84 -0.91 -16.43
N THR A 135 1.53 -0.85 -16.61
CA THR A 135 0.58 -0.32 -15.63
C THR A 135 -0.07 -1.43 -14.81
N ASP A 136 0.07 -2.67 -15.22
CA ASP A 136 -0.33 -3.86 -14.47
C ASP A 136 0.84 -4.46 -13.71
N PHE A 137 0.54 -5.19 -12.62
CA PHE A 137 1.56 -5.84 -11.81
C PHE A 137 2.29 -6.92 -12.62
N PRO A 138 3.62 -6.82 -12.80
CA PRO A 138 4.39 -7.80 -13.53
C PRO A 138 4.59 -9.07 -12.68
N PHE A 139 4.26 -10.24 -13.22
CA PHE A 139 4.49 -11.52 -12.53
C PHE A 139 5.95 -11.97 -12.61
N GLU A 140 6.68 -11.50 -13.63
CA GLU A 140 8.10 -11.79 -13.81
C GLU A 140 8.90 -10.48 -13.78
N GLY A 141 10.11 -10.51 -13.24
CA GLY A 141 11.01 -9.35 -13.20
C GLY A 141 10.57 -8.22 -12.26
N HIS A 142 9.61 -8.46 -11.36
CA HIS A 142 9.07 -7.45 -10.44
C HIS A 142 10.08 -6.96 -9.39
N ASP A 143 11.21 -7.61 -9.22
CA ASP A 143 12.31 -7.23 -8.35
C ASP A 143 13.34 -6.31 -9.02
N GLU A 144 13.19 -6.07 -10.33
CA GLU A 144 14.12 -5.30 -11.13
C GLU A 144 13.43 -4.14 -11.90
N VAL A 145 12.24 -3.74 -11.45
CA VAL A 145 11.47 -2.66 -12.04
C VAL A 145 11.82 -1.31 -11.41
N GLU A 146 11.68 -0.25 -12.21
CA GLU A 146 11.76 1.13 -11.74
C GLU A 146 10.36 1.75 -11.68
N PRO A 147 9.96 2.35 -10.54
CA PRO A 147 8.65 2.99 -10.44
C PRO A 147 8.55 4.22 -11.32
N VAL A 148 7.44 4.37 -12.02
CA VAL A 148 7.08 5.57 -12.77
C VAL A 148 6.10 6.38 -11.94
N TYR A 149 6.49 7.61 -11.62
CA TYR A 149 5.71 8.47 -10.72
C TYR A 149 4.95 9.56 -11.47
N GLU A 150 3.74 9.83 -11.00
CA GLU A 150 3.01 11.05 -11.20
C GLU A 150 3.16 11.92 -9.96
N GLU A 151 3.46 13.22 -10.14
CA GLU A 151 3.61 14.17 -9.04
C GLU A 151 2.33 14.99 -8.86
N LEU A 152 1.88 15.11 -7.63
CA LEU A 152 0.72 15.89 -7.23
C LEU A 152 1.12 16.91 -6.16
N PRO A 153 0.49 18.09 -6.13
CA PRO A 153 0.73 19.06 -5.09
C PRO A 153 0.23 18.54 -3.72
N GLY A 154 1.05 18.68 -2.71
CA GLY A 154 0.64 18.41 -1.34
C GLY A 154 -0.33 19.48 -0.82
N TRP A 155 -0.96 19.21 0.30
CA TRP A 155 -1.94 20.14 0.88
C TRP A 155 -1.36 21.02 1.99
N ASN A 156 -0.21 20.68 2.56
CA ASN A 156 0.50 21.44 3.58
C ASN A 156 -0.43 22.03 4.67
N THR A 157 -1.40 21.24 5.09
CA THR A 157 -2.44 21.62 6.05
C THR A 157 -2.72 20.45 6.96
N LYS A 158 -2.87 20.70 8.26
CA LYS A 158 -3.19 19.66 9.23
C LYS A 158 -4.60 19.10 8.97
N THR A 159 -4.68 17.81 8.67
CA THR A 159 -5.94 17.12 8.38
C THR A 159 -6.48 16.31 9.55
N ALA A 160 -5.64 16.01 10.54
CA ALA A 160 -6.04 15.26 11.73
C ALA A 160 -7.17 16.00 12.47
N GLY A 161 -8.31 15.31 12.65
CA GLY A 161 -9.50 15.82 13.33
C GLY A 161 -10.55 16.44 12.41
N ILE A 162 -10.32 16.54 11.08
CA ILE A 162 -11.36 16.90 10.13
C ILE A 162 -12.28 15.69 9.97
N THR A 163 -13.58 15.87 10.21
CA THR A 163 -14.61 14.82 10.12
C THR A 163 -15.53 14.98 8.93
N GLU A 164 -15.61 16.18 8.36
CA GLU A 164 -16.48 16.51 7.25
C GLU A 164 -15.68 16.53 5.93
N TYR A 165 -16.18 15.84 4.91
CA TYR A 165 -15.49 15.65 3.64
C TYR A 165 -15.22 16.99 2.91
N ASP A 166 -16.17 17.89 2.92
CA ASP A 166 -16.12 19.23 2.30
C ASP A 166 -15.17 20.22 3.02
N GLN A 167 -14.70 19.88 4.20
CA GLN A 167 -13.67 20.64 4.92
C GLN A 167 -12.24 20.20 4.59
N LEU A 168 -12.08 19.10 3.84
CA LEU A 168 -10.79 18.63 3.41
C LEU A 168 -10.13 19.60 2.42
N PRO A 169 -8.79 19.79 2.48
CA PRO A 169 -8.09 20.61 1.51
C PRO A 169 -8.30 20.12 0.08
N LYS A 170 -8.43 21.05 -0.87
CA LYS A 170 -8.65 20.70 -2.27
C LYS A 170 -7.62 19.74 -2.84
N ASN A 171 -6.33 20.00 -2.59
CA ASN A 171 -5.26 19.12 -3.08
C ASN A 171 -5.37 17.69 -2.53
N LEU A 172 -5.89 17.53 -1.30
CA LEU A 172 -6.16 16.20 -0.74
C LEU A 172 -7.33 15.54 -1.46
N LEU A 173 -8.39 16.27 -1.75
CA LEU A 173 -9.52 15.75 -2.54
C LEU A 173 -9.07 15.34 -3.94
N ASP A 174 -8.23 16.16 -4.60
CA ASP A 174 -7.66 15.86 -5.91
C ASP A 174 -6.77 14.59 -5.84
N TYR A 175 -5.98 14.43 -4.76
CA TYR A 175 -5.17 13.23 -4.51
C TYR A 175 -6.05 11.97 -4.34
N LEU A 176 -7.15 12.07 -3.58
CA LEU A 176 -8.09 10.96 -3.40
C LEU A 176 -8.77 10.57 -4.71
N ALA A 177 -9.27 11.55 -5.46
CA ALA A 177 -9.89 11.33 -6.76
C ALA A 177 -8.91 10.66 -7.74
N ARG A 178 -7.62 11.09 -7.72
CA ARG A 178 -6.61 10.48 -8.58
C ARG A 178 -6.29 9.04 -8.22
N ILE A 179 -6.26 8.72 -6.93
CA ILE A 179 -6.11 7.32 -6.48
C ILE A 179 -7.30 6.48 -6.97
N GLU A 180 -8.53 6.97 -6.81
CA GLU A 180 -9.74 6.29 -7.27
C GLU A 180 -9.65 5.95 -8.76
N GLU A 181 -9.35 6.93 -9.62
CA GLU A 181 -9.15 6.72 -11.06
C GLU A 181 -8.06 5.67 -11.40
N LEU A 182 -6.99 5.62 -10.60
CA LEU A 182 -5.86 4.73 -10.86
C LEU A 182 -6.12 3.29 -10.43
N VAL A 183 -7.02 3.05 -9.48
CA VAL A 183 -7.23 1.72 -8.89
C VAL A 183 -8.51 1.03 -9.35
N GLU A 184 -9.40 1.75 -10.04
CA GLU A 184 -10.53 1.17 -10.77
C GLU A 184 -10.03 0.30 -11.93
#